data_db874720d8cf3ecb3272bbcd0adec6d1
#
_entry.id   db874720d8cf3ecb3272bbcd0adec6d1
#
_cell.length_a   1.000
_cell.length_b   1.000
_cell.length_c   1.000
_cell.angle_alpha   90.00
_cell.angle_beta   90.00
_cell.angle_gamma   90.00
#
_symmetry.space_group_name_H-M   'P 1'
#
loop_
_entity.id
_entity.type
_entity.pdbx_description
1 polymer ?
#
loop_
_entity_poly.entity_id
_entity_poly.type
_entity_poly.pdbx_seq_one_letter_code
_entity_poly.pdbx_strand_id
1 'polypeptide(L)'
;MKKNIFGQTILLKKLIIGIVGFITHRTFRNNRFEIKGSKNLIDLPETNVLFVSNHQTYFYDVIAMLHVFNSSVKGRIDSVKKPKYLISPKTNLYYIASLETMKKSLITKLLTYAGAVLVQRSWRDSGESVSRDIRSEDPDKIK
;
A
#
# COMPACT_ATOMS: atom_id res chain seq x y z
N MET A 1 -1.95 12.13 22.07
CA MET A 1 -1.45 11.15 21.07
C MET A 1 -1.52 11.78 19.69
N LYS A 2 -0.44 11.65 18.86
CA LYS A 2 -0.45 12.17 17.49
C LYS A 2 -1.44 11.39 16.63
N LYS A 3 -2.32 12.12 15.93
CA LYS A 3 -3.29 11.57 14.98
C LYS A 3 -2.85 11.88 13.56
N ASN A 4 -3.25 11.02 12.61
CA ASN A 4 -3.06 11.27 11.18
C ASN A 4 -4.17 12.19 10.63
N ILE A 5 -4.11 12.52 9.34
CA ILE A 5 -5.11 13.36 8.65
C ILE A 5 -6.54 12.78 8.67
N PHE A 6 -6.70 11.50 8.94
CA PHE A 6 -8.00 10.81 9.08
C PHE A 6 -8.45 10.65 10.53
N GLY A 7 -7.79 11.35 11.48
CA GLY A 7 -8.12 11.27 12.90
C GLY A 7 -7.66 10.00 13.63
N GLN A 8 -6.95 9.09 12.94
CA GLN A 8 -6.48 7.82 13.49
C GLN A 8 -5.18 8.00 14.28
N THR A 9 -5.01 7.24 15.34
CA THR A 9 -3.80 7.25 16.15
C THR A 9 -2.63 6.62 15.41
N ILE A 10 -1.55 7.38 15.21
CA ILE A 10 -0.33 6.91 14.51
C ILE A 10 0.29 5.71 15.21
N LEU A 11 0.25 5.65 16.55
CA LEU A 11 0.76 4.53 17.32
C LEU A 11 0.02 3.22 16.97
N LEU A 12 -1.31 3.26 16.91
CA LEU A 12 -2.12 2.11 16.56
C LEU A 12 -1.85 1.66 15.12
N LYS A 13 -1.71 2.59 14.18
CA LYS A 13 -1.31 2.29 12.80
C LYS A 13 0.03 1.54 12.76
N LYS A 14 1.04 2.02 13.47
CA LYS A 14 2.37 1.38 13.53
C LYS A 14 2.30 -0.02 14.15
N LEU A 15 1.48 -0.21 15.18
CA LEU A 15 1.27 -1.51 15.79
C LEU A 15 0.67 -2.51 14.80
N ILE A 16 -0.39 -2.10 14.09
CA ILE A 16 -1.05 -2.93 13.09
C ILE A 16 -0.07 -3.29 11.96
N ILE A 17 0.68 -2.32 11.46
CA ILE A 17 1.71 -2.54 10.44
C ILE A 17 2.76 -3.53 10.95
N GLY A 18 3.19 -3.41 12.19
CA GLY A 18 4.12 -4.36 12.81
C GLY A 18 3.58 -5.78 12.85
N ILE A 19 2.35 -5.96 13.36
CA ILE A 19 1.70 -7.28 13.48
C ILE A 19 1.51 -7.91 12.09
N VAL A 20 0.89 -7.19 11.15
CA VAL A 20 0.68 -7.68 9.78
C VAL A 20 2.01 -8.02 9.13
N GLY A 21 3.01 -7.14 9.29
CA GLY A 21 4.35 -7.37 8.78
C GLY A 21 4.98 -8.65 9.35
N PHE A 22 4.91 -8.90 10.65
CA PHE A 22 5.44 -10.13 11.26
C PHE A 22 4.76 -11.39 10.73
N ILE A 23 3.44 -11.38 10.60
CA ILE A 23 2.68 -12.53 10.07
C ILE A 23 3.08 -12.80 8.63
N THR A 24 3.22 -11.78 7.81
CA THR A 24 3.49 -11.90 6.37
C THR A 24 4.98 -12.04 6.03
N HIS A 25 5.88 -11.66 6.95
CA HIS A 25 7.32 -11.71 6.72
C HIS A 25 7.82 -13.09 6.26
N ARG A 26 7.29 -14.17 6.83
CA ARG A 26 7.69 -15.54 6.45
C ARG A 26 7.42 -15.81 4.97
N THR A 27 6.29 -15.33 4.45
CA THR A 27 5.91 -15.47 3.04
C THR A 27 6.91 -14.77 2.14
N PHE A 28 7.22 -13.51 2.40
CA PHE A 28 8.17 -12.74 1.60
C PHE A 28 9.62 -13.23 1.71
N ARG A 29 10.00 -13.79 2.85
CA ARG A 29 11.33 -14.38 3.02
C ARG A 29 11.52 -15.66 2.22
N ASN A 30 10.49 -16.51 2.14
CA ASN A 30 10.61 -17.86 1.58
C ASN A 30 10.25 -17.94 0.09
N ASN A 31 9.45 -17.04 -0.44
CA ASN A 31 8.90 -17.10 -1.80
C ASN A 31 9.78 -16.43 -2.87
N ARG A 32 11.12 -16.51 -2.77
CA ARG A 32 12.05 -15.90 -3.75
C ARG A 32 11.68 -14.46 -4.12
N PHE A 33 11.20 -13.71 -3.14
CA PHE A 33 10.86 -12.32 -3.32
C PHE A 33 12.15 -11.52 -3.56
N GLU A 34 12.35 -11.12 -4.80
CA GLU A 34 13.50 -10.34 -5.23
C GLU A 34 13.18 -8.86 -5.18
N ILE A 35 14.07 -8.09 -4.57
CA ILE A 35 13.98 -6.64 -4.48
C ILE A 35 15.17 -6.05 -5.20
N LYS A 36 14.93 -5.05 -6.07
CA LYS A 36 15.97 -4.30 -6.77
C LYS A 36 15.72 -2.81 -6.66
N GLY A 37 16.77 -2.04 -6.39
CA GLY A 37 16.71 -0.58 -6.41
C GLY A 37 16.09 0.07 -5.18
N SER A 38 15.92 -0.66 -4.07
CA SER A 38 15.35 -0.11 -2.84
C SER A 38 16.20 1.01 -2.21
N LYS A 39 17.45 1.17 -2.63
CA LYS A 39 18.30 2.30 -2.25
C LYS A 39 17.67 3.65 -2.61
N ASN A 40 16.89 3.72 -3.69
CA ASN A 40 16.22 4.94 -4.14
C ASN A 40 15.14 5.43 -3.16
N LEU A 41 14.78 4.62 -2.17
CA LEU A 41 13.78 4.95 -1.14
C LEU A 41 14.41 5.61 0.10
N ILE A 42 15.74 5.57 0.24
CA ILE A 42 16.43 6.00 1.48
C ILE A 42 16.41 7.51 1.61
N ASP A 43 16.65 8.22 0.51
CA ASP A 43 16.81 9.67 0.47
C ASP A 43 15.52 10.41 0.07
N LEU A 44 14.40 9.69 0.04
CA LEU A 44 13.11 10.33 -0.25
C LEU A 44 12.66 11.20 0.92
N PRO A 45 12.01 12.33 0.64
CA PRO A 45 11.41 13.16 1.69
C PRO A 45 10.34 12.38 2.46
N GLU A 46 10.16 12.70 3.73
CA GLU A 46 9.19 12.02 4.61
C GLU A 46 7.73 12.28 4.20
N THR A 47 7.47 13.30 3.39
CA THR A 47 6.14 13.72 2.95
C THR A 47 6.15 14.11 1.47
N ASN A 48 4.95 14.21 0.89
CA ASN A 48 4.72 14.68 -0.49
C ASN A 48 5.33 13.78 -1.58
N VAL A 49 5.40 12.47 -1.33
CA VAL A 49 5.84 11.48 -2.31
C VAL A 49 4.65 10.64 -2.78
N LEU A 50 4.45 10.56 -4.07
CA LEU A 50 3.46 9.70 -4.70
C LEU A 50 4.16 8.51 -5.38
N PHE A 51 3.77 7.29 -5.00
CA PHE A 51 4.21 6.07 -5.65
C PHE A 51 3.13 5.56 -6.59
N VAL A 52 3.52 5.26 -7.82
CA VAL A 52 2.66 4.61 -8.80
C VAL A 52 3.27 3.26 -9.13
N SER A 53 2.46 2.21 -9.05
CA SER A 53 2.92 0.85 -9.34
C SER A 53 1.87 0.04 -10.06
N ASN A 54 2.32 -0.96 -10.81
CA ASN A 54 1.43 -1.98 -11.35
C ASN A 54 0.89 -2.83 -10.20
N HIS A 55 -0.42 -3.07 -10.22
CA HIS A 55 -1.12 -3.87 -9.23
C HIS A 55 -1.54 -5.20 -9.86
N GLN A 56 -0.93 -6.30 -9.41
CA GLN A 56 -1.18 -7.63 -9.95
C GLN A 56 -1.86 -8.56 -8.95
N THR A 57 -1.66 -8.32 -7.66
CA THR A 57 -2.16 -9.20 -6.60
C THR A 57 -2.92 -8.39 -5.55
N TYR A 58 -4.07 -8.85 -5.15
CA TYR A 58 -5.01 -8.15 -4.24
C TYR A 58 -4.32 -7.27 -3.17
N PHE A 59 -3.81 -7.89 -2.10
CA PHE A 59 -3.20 -7.17 -0.99
C PHE A 59 -1.69 -7.38 -0.90
N TYR A 60 -1.16 -8.37 -1.62
CA TYR A 60 0.25 -8.73 -1.50
C TYR A 60 1.19 -7.63 -1.97
N ASP A 61 0.79 -6.85 -2.98
CA ASP A 61 1.61 -5.74 -3.47
C ASP A 61 1.75 -4.65 -2.41
N VAL A 62 0.66 -4.30 -1.72
CA VAL A 62 0.67 -3.32 -0.63
C VAL A 62 1.52 -3.83 0.54
N ILE A 63 1.39 -5.11 0.89
CA ILE A 63 2.18 -5.73 1.96
C ILE A 63 3.66 -5.80 1.57
N ALA A 64 3.97 -6.14 0.31
CA ALA A 64 5.33 -6.13 -0.22
C ALA A 64 5.96 -4.73 -0.11
N MET A 65 5.25 -3.70 -0.55
CA MET A 65 5.67 -2.31 -0.40
C MET A 65 5.94 -1.95 1.06
N LEU A 66 5.04 -2.33 1.97
CA LEU A 66 5.21 -2.10 3.40
C LEU A 66 6.53 -2.71 3.91
N HIS A 67 6.87 -3.92 3.50
CA HIS A 67 8.13 -4.56 3.85
C HIS A 67 9.34 -3.84 3.26
N VAL A 68 9.30 -3.53 1.96
CA VAL A 68 10.40 -2.89 1.24
C VAL A 68 10.67 -1.49 1.81
N PHE A 69 9.66 -0.65 1.94
CA PHE A 69 9.83 0.72 2.46
C PHE A 69 10.37 0.74 3.89
N ASN A 70 9.78 -0.05 4.80
CA ASN A 70 10.26 -0.07 6.18
C ASN A 70 11.66 -0.67 6.32
N SER A 71 12.03 -1.60 5.44
CA SER A 71 13.38 -2.15 5.40
C SER A 71 14.39 -1.13 4.89
N SER A 72 14.09 -0.45 3.78
CA SER A 72 14.97 0.53 3.14
C SER A 72 15.25 1.74 4.00
N VAL A 73 14.22 2.34 4.62
CA VAL A 73 14.37 3.48 5.54
C VAL A 73 15.20 3.13 6.78
N LYS A 74 15.36 1.84 7.09
CA LYS A 74 16.30 1.35 8.13
C LYS A 74 17.66 0.94 7.58
N GLY A 75 18.01 1.40 6.37
CA GLY A 75 19.30 1.19 5.75
C GLY A 75 19.55 -0.21 5.19
N ARG A 76 18.47 -0.98 4.92
CA ARG A 76 18.60 -2.31 4.31
C ARG A 76 18.30 -2.22 2.84
N ILE A 77 19.31 -2.36 2.04
CA ILE A 77 19.19 -2.33 0.59
C ILE A 77 18.80 -3.73 0.09
N ASP A 78 17.76 -3.77 -0.75
CA ASP A 78 17.30 -4.94 -1.49
C ASP A 78 17.11 -6.21 -0.63
N SER A 79 16.72 -6.03 0.64
CA SER A 79 16.58 -7.14 1.58
C SER A 79 15.49 -6.95 2.64
N VAL A 80 14.66 -7.98 2.82
CA VAL A 80 13.66 -8.09 3.90
C VAL A 80 13.96 -9.27 4.85
N LYS A 81 15.17 -9.84 4.81
CA LYS A 81 15.49 -11.11 5.49
C LYS A 81 15.31 -11.10 7.01
N LYS A 82 15.58 -10.00 7.68
CA LYS A 82 15.49 -9.91 9.15
C LYS A 82 14.38 -8.93 9.55
N PRO A 83 13.33 -9.34 10.28
CA PRO A 83 12.12 -8.54 10.51
C PRO A 83 12.27 -7.41 11.53
N LYS A 84 13.47 -7.11 12.02
CA LYS A 84 13.72 -6.03 12.99
C LYS A 84 13.18 -4.66 12.56
N TYR A 85 13.03 -4.42 11.24
CA TYR A 85 12.43 -3.20 10.72
C TYR A 85 10.93 -3.06 11.03
N LEU A 86 10.26 -4.15 11.42
CA LEU A 86 8.83 -4.16 11.79
C LEU A 86 8.58 -3.79 13.26
N ILE A 87 9.58 -3.85 14.13
CA ILE A 87 9.42 -3.54 15.57
C ILE A 87 9.00 -2.08 15.79
N SER A 88 9.50 -1.17 14.96
CA SER A 88 9.10 0.23 14.97
C SER A 88 9.04 0.75 13.53
N PRO A 89 7.92 0.51 12.83
CA PRO A 89 7.75 0.99 11.47
C PRO A 89 7.93 2.50 11.39
N LYS A 90 8.83 2.97 10.53
CA LYS A 90 9.11 4.40 10.36
C LYS A 90 8.21 5.03 9.31
N THR A 91 7.82 4.26 8.30
CA THR A 91 7.06 4.78 7.17
C THR A 91 5.59 5.01 7.53
N ASN A 92 5.04 6.11 7.03
CA ASN A 92 3.63 6.46 7.19
C ASN A 92 2.95 6.42 5.80
N LEU A 93 2.89 5.22 5.22
CA LEU A 93 2.32 5.01 3.89
C LEU A 93 0.79 5.03 3.92
N TYR A 94 0.22 5.57 2.85
CA TYR A 94 -1.19 5.47 2.50
C TYR A 94 -1.31 4.86 1.11
N TYR A 95 -2.38 4.14 0.86
CA TYR A 95 -2.64 3.53 -0.43
C TYR A 95 -4.13 3.61 -0.79
N ILE A 96 -4.41 3.77 -2.07
CA ILE A 96 -5.78 3.83 -2.57
C ILE A 96 -6.31 2.40 -2.71
N ALA A 97 -7.50 2.16 -2.19
CA ALA A 97 -8.18 0.89 -2.28
C ALA A 97 -9.66 1.07 -2.67
N SER A 98 -10.18 0.14 -3.46
CA SER A 98 -11.60 0.15 -3.82
C SER A 98 -12.47 -0.28 -2.64
N LEU A 99 -13.51 0.50 -2.35
CA LEU A 99 -14.50 0.19 -1.32
C LEU A 99 -15.14 -1.18 -1.53
N GLU A 100 -15.39 -1.56 -2.78
CA GLU A 100 -16.01 -2.83 -3.15
C GLU A 100 -15.17 -4.05 -2.78
N THR A 101 -13.85 -3.93 -2.89
CA THR A 101 -12.91 -4.99 -2.51
C THR A 101 -12.86 -5.18 -0.99
N MET A 102 -13.29 -4.18 -0.25
CA MET A 102 -13.18 -4.06 1.20
C MET A 102 -14.47 -4.40 1.96
N LYS A 103 -15.46 -5.05 1.35
CA LYS A 103 -16.79 -5.29 1.96
C LYS A 103 -16.81 -6.18 3.21
N LYS A 104 -15.72 -6.86 3.56
CA LYS A 104 -15.61 -7.67 4.79
C LYS A 104 -15.20 -6.81 5.98
N SER A 105 -16.11 -6.58 6.92
CA SER A 105 -16.01 -5.53 7.95
C SER A 105 -14.73 -5.52 8.79
N LEU A 106 -14.21 -6.67 9.21
CA LEU A 106 -12.99 -6.75 10.04
C LEU A 106 -11.73 -6.43 9.23
N ILE A 107 -11.62 -6.99 8.02
CA ILE A 107 -10.48 -6.74 7.14
C ILE A 107 -10.47 -5.27 6.70
N THR A 108 -11.63 -4.71 6.39
CA THR A 108 -11.77 -3.30 6.03
C THR A 108 -11.25 -2.39 7.13
N LYS A 109 -11.67 -2.63 8.38
CA LYS A 109 -11.18 -1.86 9.53
C LYS A 109 -9.66 -1.96 9.68
N LEU A 110 -9.10 -3.17 9.60
CA LEU A 110 -7.66 -3.41 9.71
C LEU A 110 -6.88 -2.65 8.62
N LEU A 111 -7.33 -2.75 7.38
CA LEU A 111 -6.67 -2.13 6.23
C LEU A 111 -6.82 -0.60 6.25
N THR A 112 -7.97 -0.07 6.68
CA THR A 112 -8.15 1.37 6.87
C THR A 112 -7.17 1.89 7.93
N TYR A 113 -7.02 1.19 9.05
CA TYR A 113 -6.01 1.55 10.05
C TYR A 113 -4.57 1.40 9.54
N ALA A 114 -4.33 0.46 8.64
CA ALA A 114 -3.02 0.30 7.98
C ALA A 114 -2.71 1.39 6.94
N GLY A 115 -3.68 2.26 6.61
CA GLY A 115 -3.48 3.40 5.73
C GLY A 115 -4.24 3.32 4.41
N ALA A 116 -5.26 2.46 4.28
CA ALA A 116 -6.11 2.44 3.10
C ALA A 116 -6.97 3.72 3.03
N VAL A 117 -6.93 4.37 1.88
CA VAL A 117 -7.85 5.43 1.48
C VAL A 117 -8.89 4.80 0.56
N LEU A 118 -10.13 4.70 1.04
CA LEU A 118 -11.18 4.02 0.31
C LEU A 118 -11.77 4.95 -0.75
N VAL A 119 -11.80 4.47 -2.00
CA VAL A 119 -12.39 5.18 -3.14
C VAL A 119 -13.52 4.35 -3.71
N GLN A 120 -14.67 4.99 -3.89
CA GLN A 120 -15.81 4.40 -4.57
C GLN A 120 -15.65 4.58 -6.08
N ARG A 121 -15.92 3.52 -6.84
CA ARG A 121 -15.89 3.56 -8.30
C ARG A 121 -17.23 4.07 -8.81
N SER A 122 -17.30 5.28 -9.35
CA SER A 122 -18.53 5.95 -9.80
C SER A 122 -19.28 5.20 -10.90
N TRP A 123 -18.58 4.49 -11.78
CA TRP A 123 -19.21 3.80 -12.92
C TRP A 123 -20.05 2.55 -12.57
N ARG A 124 -19.92 2.02 -11.32
CA ARG A 124 -20.74 0.87 -10.90
C ARG A 124 -22.08 1.25 -10.30
N ASP A 125 -22.23 2.49 -9.88
CA ASP A 125 -23.49 2.98 -9.30
C ASP A 125 -24.50 3.38 -10.37
N SER A 126 -24.05 3.70 -11.60
CA SER A 126 -24.92 4.16 -12.69
C SER A 126 -25.53 3.04 -13.52
N GLY A 127 -25.21 1.77 -13.27
CA GLY A 127 -25.71 0.65 -14.08
C GLY A 127 -25.24 0.66 -15.53
N GLU A 128 -24.58 1.72 -15.96
CA GLU A 128 -23.92 1.82 -17.25
C GLU A 128 -22.58 1.12 -17.19
N SER A 129 -22.44 0.08 -18.00
CA SER A 129 -21.14 -0.40 -18.42
C SER A 129 -20.49 0.74 -19.19
N VAL A 130 -19.73 1.59 -18.49
CA VAL A 130 -18.76 2.42 -19.19
C VAL A 130 -17.87 1.44 -19.91
N SER A 131 -18.13 1.32 -21.20
CA SER A 131 -17.53 0.35 -22.07
C SER A 131 -16.01 0.43 -21.95
N ARG A 132 -15.38 -0.70 -22.10
CA ARG A 132 -13.91 -0.80 -22.19
C ARG A 132 -13.34 -0.01 -23.38
N ASP A 133 -14.15 0.80 -24.00
CA ASP A 133 -13.92 1.58 -25.22
C ASP A 133 -13.08 2.84 -25.00
N ILE A 134 -12.73 3.20 -23.77
CA ILE A 134 -11.76 4.30 -23.54
C ILE A 134 -10.38 3.99 -24.20
N ARG A 135 -10.13 2.71 -24.57
CA ARG A 135 -8.91 2.34 -25.33
C ARG A 135 -9.08 2.39 -26.84
N SER A 136 -10.28 2.56 -27.34
CA SER A 136 -10.60 2.64 -28.76
C SER A 136 -11.10 4.01 -29.19
N GLU A 137 -11.13 4.99 -28.31
CA GLU A 137 -11.50 6.35 -28.69
C GLU A 137 -10.39 6.99 -29.51
N ASP A 138 -10.79 7.38 -30.70
CA ASP A 138 -10.08 8.13 -31.71
C ASP A 138 -9.27 9.29 -31.06
N PRO A 139 -7.93 9.34 -31.22
CA PRO A 139 -7.11 10.40 -30.65
C PRO A 139 -7.53 11.82 -31.07
N ASP A 140 -8.35 11.95 -32.13
CA ASP A 140 -8.86 13.24 -32.62
C ASP A 140 -10.05 13.79 -31.81
N LYS A 141 -10.60 13.03 -30.86
CA LYS A 141 -11.69 13.47 -29.97
C LYS A 141 -11.21 14.09 -28.66
N ILE A 142 -9.92 14.12 -28.40
CA ILE A 142 -9.31 14.79 -27.25
C ILE A 142 -8.77 16.14 -27.72
N LYS A 143 -9.64 17.07 -27.96
CA LYS A 143 -9.31 18.52 -28.11
C LYS A 143 -9.99 19.31 -27.03
#